data_be463a5acee8a3e77b34ae83b9696cf1
#
_entry.id   be463a5acee8a3e77b34ae83b9696cf1
#
_cell.length_a   1.000
_cell.length_b   1.000
_cell.length_c   1.000
_cell.angle_alpha   90.00
_cell.angle_beta   90.00
_cell.angle_gamma   90.00
#
_symmetry.space_group_name_H-M   'P 1'
#
loop_
_entity.id
_entity.type
_entity.pdbx_description
1 polymer ?
#
loop_
_entity_poly.entity_id
_entity_poly.type
_entity_poly.pdbx_seq_one_letter_code
_entity_poly.pdbx_strand_id
1 'polypeptide(L)'
;MEGTKACETHSCVTKLLPMTFTMPHALKLVAAAILLSFAAAPGHAQDWAKTRLDASPRHHEYVPLKHGDRTVQAFVVYPEVKTKAPVVILIHEIFGLSDWAKEMADELAAQGFIVVAPDLLSGFGPNGGGSSEFPDQDAAVKAVSGLDPNVVTADLDAAADYGKHLPAGNGKIAVTGFCWGGGKSFAFATHRKDLSAAFVFYGPGPADVTTITAPVYGFYAGNDARIGATIPATIAAMKAAGKKYEPVTYDGAGHGFMRAGEDPTNTVPGNKTAREQGFARLTKLLQAM
;
A
#
# COMPACT_ATOMS: atom_id res chain seq x y z
N MET A 1 -51.19 28.35 56.75
CA MET A 1 -51.78 29.68 56.29
C MET A 1 -51.35 29.81 54.89
N GLU A 2 -52.18 29.43 54.02
CA GLU A 2 -53.02 30.22 53.08
C GLU A 2 -52.18 30.91 52.02
N GLY A 3 -52.42 30.80 50.76
CA GLY A 3 -53.63 30.41 50.05
C GLY A 3 -53.32 30.31 48.54
N THR A 4 -54.07 29.47 48.01
CA THR A 4 -54.23 29.18 46.57
C THR A 4 -54.87 30.39 45.84
N LYS A 5 -54.43 30.63 44.58
CA LYS A 5 -55.33 31.17 43.52
C LYS A 5 -54.96 30.63 42.18
N ALA A 6 -55.83 29.83 41.59
CA ALA A 6 -55.92 29.43 40.23
C ALA A 6 -56.27 30.63 39.32
N CYS A 7 -55.74 30.66 38.12
CA CYS A 7 -56.22 31.52 37.02
C CYS A 7 -56.36 30.65 35.76
N GLU A 8 -57.61 30.65 35.28
CA GLU A 8 -58.09 29.85 34.14
C GLU A 8 -57.54 30.41 32.82
N THR A 9 -57.24 29.51 31.97
CA THR A 9 -56.67 29.72 30.62
C THR A 9 -57.81 29.75 29.60
N HIS A 10 -57.87 30.79 28.79
CA HIS A 10 -58.72 30.83 27.58
C HIS A 10 -57.88 30.24 26.39
N SER A 11 -58.41 29.17 25.85
CA SER A 11 -57.95 28.51 24.62
C SER A 11 -58.38 29.36 23.40
N CYS A 12 -57.41 29.87 22.64
CA CYS A 12 -57.64 30.48 21.34
C CYS A 12 -57.10 29.50 20.25
N VAL A 13 -58.04 28.74 19.67
CA VAL A 13 -57.77 27.85 18.56
C VAL A 13 -57.79 28.60 17.25
N THR A 14 -56.63 28.91 16.71
CA THR A 14 -56.50 29.47 15.36
C THR A 14 -56.45 28.33 14.35
N LYS A 15 -57.52 28.19 13.54
CA LYS A 15 -57.53 27.24 12.40
C LYS A 15 -56.57 27.74 11.31
N LEU A 16 -55.51 27.04 11.09
CA LEU A 16 -54.65 27.17 9.90
C LEU A 16 -55.25 26.36 8.74
N LEU A 17 -55.64 27.03 7.69
CA LEU A 17 -56.02 26.44 6.40
C LEU A 17 -54.77 25.91 5.68
N PRO A 18 -54.82 24.75 5.02
CA PRO A 18 -53.69 24.26 4.25
C PRO A 18 -53.57 25.04 2.94
N MET A 19 -52.49 25.80 2.77
CA MET A 19 -52.07 26.35 1.48
C MET A 19 -51.49 25.26 0.63
N THR A 20 -52.20 24.77 -0.36
CA THR A 20 -51.70 23.91 -1.41
C THR A 20 -50.89 24.75 -2.39
N PHE A 21 -49.56 24.64 -2.33
CA PHE A 21 -48.66 25.24 -3.31
C PHE A 21 -48.55 24.30 -4.52
N THR A 22 -49.22 24.63 -5.61
CA THR A 22 -49.06 23.93 -6.89
C THR A 22 -47.86 24.51 -7.62
N MET A 23 -46.75 23.75 -7.65
CA MET A 23 -45.57 24.08 -8.49
C MET A 23 -45.91 23.93 -9.99
N PRO A 24 -45.52 24.89 -10.85
CA PRO A 24 -45.72 24.81 -12.29
C PRO A 24 -44.90 23.66 -12.90
N HIS A 25 -45.47 22.96 -13.87
CA HIS A 25 -44.95 21.75 -14.53
C HIS A 25 -43.52 21.89 -15.14
N ALA A 26 -43.08 23.14 -15.43
CA ALA A 26 -41.73 23.42 -15.94
C ALA A 26 -40.61 23.17 -14.93
N LEU A 27 -40.89 23.23 -13.62
CA LEU A 27 -39.85 23.02 -12.58
C LEU A 27 -39.64 21.52 -12.27
N LYS A 28 -40.57 20.64 -12.65
CA LYS A 28 -40.47 19.19 -12.44
C LYS A 28 -39.54 18.49 -13.44
N LEU A 29 -39.32 19.07 -14.63
CA LEU A 29 -38.45 18.51 -15.66
C LEU A 29 -36.96 18.82 -15.44
N VAL A 30 -36.63 19.92 -14.74
CA VAL A 30 -35.23 20.26 -14.43
C VAL A 30 -34.70 19.45 -13.24
N ALA A 31 -35.56 19.10 -12.29
CA ALA A 31 -35.14 18.25 -11.15
C ALA A 31 -34.88 16.79 -11.54
N ALA A 32 -35.50 16.27 -12.61
CA ALA A 32 -35.26 14.90 -13.11
C ALA A 32 -34.01 14.78 -13.96
N ALA A 33 -33.51 15.87 -14.56
CA ALA A 33 -32.31 15.88 -15.39
C ALA A 33 -30.99 15.94 -14.59
N ILE A 34 -31.04 16.34 -13.31
CA ILE A 34 -29.86 16.48 -12.44
C ILE A 34 -29.55 15.17 -11.70
N LEU A 35 -30.47 14.22 -11.65
CA LEU A 35 -30.28 12.93 -10.97
C LEU A 35 -29.72 11.80 -11.86
N LEU A 36 -29.40 12.07 -13.11
CA LEU A 36 -28.87 11.06 -14.05
C LEU A 36 -27.36 11.19 -14.33
N SER A 37 -26.61 11.98 -13.59
CA SER A 37 -25.21 12.26 -13.93
C SER A 37 -24.16 11.78 -12.91
N PHE A 38 -24.53 10.94 -11.94
CA PHE A 38 -23.55 10.33 -11.03
C PHE A 38 -23.78 8.83 -10.88
N ALA A 39 -23.84 8.12 -12.00
CA ALA A 39 -23.32 6.77 -12.01
C ALA A 39 -21.82 6.91 -12.31
N ALA A 40 -21.02 7.26 -11.32
CA ALA A 40 -19.59 7.00 -11.35
C ALA A 40 -19.50 5.48 -11.50
N ALA A 41 -19.12 4.99 -12.70
CA ALA A 41 -18.63 3.65 -12.83
C ALA A 41 -17.57 3.45 -11.73
N PRO A 42 -17.52 2.30 -11.05
CA PRO A 42 -16.40 1.99 -10.19
C PRO A 42 -15.17 2.00 -11.09
N GLY A 43 -14.49 3.14 -11.18
CA GLY A 43 -13.26 3.28 -11.91
C GLY A 43 -12.26 2.37 -11.23
N HIS A 44 -11.71 1.44 -11.96
CA HIS A 44 -10.55 0.68 -11.51
C HIS A 44 -9.41 1.68 -11.33
N ALA A 45 -9.16 2.09 -10.10
CA ALA A 45 -8.23 3.16 -9.78
C ALA A 45 -6.76 2.89 -10.23
N GLN A 46 -6.50 1.75 -10.87
CA GLN A 46 -5.19 1.30 -11.33
C GLN A 46 -5.20 0.62 -12.71
N ASP A 47 -6.20 0.89 -13.56
CA ASP A 47 -6.28 0.32 -14.92
C ASP A 47 -5.03 0.61 -15.75
N TRP A 48 -4.39 1.75 -15.51
CA TRP A 48 -3.13 2.12 -16.15
C TRP A 48 -1.98 1.15 -15.78
N ALA A 49 -1.90 0.71 -14.52
CA ALA A 49 -0.90 -0.23 -14.05
C ALA A 49 -1.15 -1.62 -14.64
N LYS A 50 -2.41 -2.06 -14.66
CA LYS A 50 -2.80 -3.32 -15.32
C LYS A 50 -2.46 -3.31 -16.80
N THR A 51 -2.74 -2.22 -17.51
CA THR A 51 -2.42 -2.08 -18.94
C THR A 51 -0.92 -2.23 -19.20
N ARG A 52 -0.06 -1.63 -18.36
CA ARG A 52 1.40 -1.78 -18.48
C ARG A 52 1.85 -3.21 -18.19
N LEU A 53 1.30 -3.82 -17.13
CA LEU A 53 1.61 -5.19 -16.76
C LEU A 53 1.21 -6.19 -17.87
N ASP A 54 0.02 -6.03 -18.44
CA ASP A 54 -0.47 -6.88 -19.53
C ASP A 54 0.38 -6.75 -20.82
N ALA A 55 1.04 -5.61 -21.02
CA ALA A 55 1.94 -5.36 -22.14
C ALA A 55 3.40 -5.78 -21.87
N SER A 56 3.71 -6.25 -20.67
CA SER A 56 5.08 -6.65 -20.31
C SER A 56 5.52 -7.89 -21.10
N PRO A 57 6.74 -7.90 -21.65
CA PRO A 57 7.32 -9.07 -22.30
C PRO A 57 7.90 -10.10 -21.33
N ARG A 58 7.99 -9.77 -20.02
CA ARG A 58 8.65 -10.61 -19.02
C ARG A 58 7.78 -11.78 -18.59
N HIS A 59 8.44 -12.84 -18.16
CA HIS A 59 7.73 -14.00 -17.61
C HIS A 59 7.17 -13.67 -16.21
N HIS A 60 5.88 -13.85 -16.07
CA HIS A 60 5.15 -13.74 -14.80
C HIS A 60 4.53 -15.10 -14.45
N GLU A 61 4.59 -15.47 -13.17
CA GLU A 61 3.89 -16.65 -12.67
C GLU A 61 3.37 -16.45 -11.24
N TYR A 62 2.38 -17.23 -10.84
CA TYR A 62 1.97 -17.36 -9.45
C TYR A 62 2.52 -18.66 -8.88
N VAL A 63 3.19 -18.56 -7.74
CA VAL A 63 3.80 -19.69 -7.06
C VAL A 63 3.20 -19.86 -5.67
N PRO A 64 2.71 -21.07 -5.31
CA PRO A 64 2.24 -21.35 -3.96
C PRO A 64 3.43 -21.57 -3.02
N LEU A 65 3.62 -20.66 -2.08
CA LEU A 65 4.61 -20.76 -1.02
C LEU A 65 3.97 -21.40 0.21
N LYS A 66 4.52 -22.49 0.71
CA LYS A 66 3.98 -23.22 1.85
C LYS A 66 4.84 -23.05 3.10
N HIS A 67 4.21 -22.75 4.22
CA HIS A 67 4.82 -22.83 5.54
C HIS A 67 3.77 -23.30 6.56
N GLY A 68 4.07 -24.32 7.37
CA GLY A 68 3.07 -24.98 8.20
C GLY A 68 1.86 -25.41 7.37
N ASP A 69 0.67 -25.09 7.85
CA ASP A 69 -0.60 -25.40 7.16
C ASP A 69 -1.06 -24.26 6.21
N ARG A 70 -0.27 -23.19 6.09
CA ARG A 70 -0.59 -22.02 5.27
C ARG A 70 0.02 -22.13 3.88
N THR A 71 -0.73 -21.66 2.88
CA THR A 71 -0.23 -21.45 1.51
C THR A 71 -0.44 -19.99 1.12
N VAL A 72 0.66 -19.32 0.74
CA VAL A 72 0.66 -17.93 0.25
C VAL A 72 0.91 -17.94 -1.25
N GLN A 73 0.07 -17.30 -2.04
CA GLN A 73 0.31 -17.11 -3.45
C GLN A 73 1.31 -15.96 -3.63
N ALA A 74 2.41 -16.19 -4.31
CA ALA A 74 3.35 -15.13 -4.65
C ALA A 74 3.35 -14.89 -6.15
N PHE A 75 3.23 -13.62 -6.54
CA PHE A 75 3.47 -13.19 -7.91
C PHE A 75 4.98 -13.07 -8.11
N VAL A 76 5.52 -13.81 -9.06
CA VAL A 76 6.96 -13.84 -9.34
C VAL A 76 7.21 -13.33 -10.75
N VAL A 77 8.18 -12.41 -10.88
CA VAL A 77 8.59 -11.86 -12.17
C VAL A 77 10.07 -12.10 -12.38
N TYR A 78 10.42 -12.56 -13.56
CA TYR A 78 11.82 -12.84 -13.93
C TYR A 78 12.35 -11.79 -14.91
N PRO A 79 13.60 -11.34 -14.71
CA PRO A 79 14.26 -10.43 -15.65
C PRO A 79 14.66 -11.16 -16.94
N GLU A 80 14.74 -10.42 -18.03
CA GLU A 80 15.23 -10.92 -19.32
C GLU A 80 16.78 -10.93 -19.37
N VAL A 81 17.42 -11.65 -18.44
CA VAL A 81 18.87 -11.74 -18.33
C VAL A 81 19.35 -13.19 -18.43
N LYS A 82 20.59 -13.37 -18.91
CA LYS A 82 21.21 -14.70 -19.06
C LYS A 82 21.98 -15.16 -17.82
N THR A 83 22.21 -14.26 -16.88
CA THR A 83 22.98 -14.51 -15.65
C THR A 83 22.05 -14.66 -14.46
N LYS A 84 22.54 -15.29 -13.39
CA LYS A 84 21.81 -15.33 -12.12
C LYS A 84 21.59 -13.91 -11.57
N ALA A 85 20.38 -13.62 -11.11
CA ALA A 85 19.96 -12.32 -10.66
C ALA A 85 19.74 -12.26 -9.14
N PRO A 86 19.92 -11.09 -8.50
CA PRO A 86 19.49 -10.88 -7.12
C PRO A 86 17.96 -10.96 -7.01
N VAL A 87 17.46 -11.34 -5.84
CA VAL A 87 16.04 -11.45 -5.56
C VAL A 87 15.57 -10.29 -4.69
N VAL A 88 14.43 -9.71 -5.04
CA VAL A 88 13.76 -8.67 -4.27
C VAL A 88 12.42 -9.21 -3.78
N ILE A 89 12.23 -9.26 -2.48
CA ILE A 89 10.92 -9.53 -1.87
C ILE A 89 10.16 -8.21 -1.82
N LEU A 90 9.03 -8.11 -2.53
CA LEU A 90 8.22 -6.91 -2.62
C LEU A 90 6.99 -7.03 -1.73
N ILE A 91 6.87 -6.15 -0.74
CA ILE A 91 5.73 -6.08 0.17
C ILE A 91 4.78 -4.99 -0.29
N HIS A 92 3.56 -5.38 -0.62
CA HIS A 92 2.51 -4.52 -1.13
C HIS A 92 2.06 -3.43 -0.13
N GLU A 93 1.32 -2.43 -0.62
CA GLU A 93 0.67 -1.41 0.21
C GLU A 93 -0.50 -1.99 1.01
N ILE A 94 -1.19 -1.13 1.76
CA ILE A 94 -2.40 -1.47 2.53
C ILE A 94 -3.55 -1.99 1.65
N PHE A 95 -3.42 -1.90 0.33
CA PHE A 95 -4.42 -2.32 -0.66
C PHE A 95 -4.30 -3.80 -1.08
N GLY A 96 -3.39 -4.56 -0.46
CA GLY A 96 -3.07 -5.92 -0.90
C GLY A 96 -2.18 -5.95 -2.15
N LEU A 97 -2.04 -7.12 -2.77
CA LEU A 97 -1.26 -7.31 -4.00
C LEU A 97 -2.06 -6.77 -5.20
N SER A 98 -2.12 -5.44 -5.31
CA SER A 98 -2.82 -4.70 -6.36
C SER A 98 -2.09 -4.77 -7.70
N ASP A 99 -2.75 -4.31 -8.78
CA ASP A 99 -2.12 -4.25 -10.10
C ASP A 99 -0.90 -3.34 -10.14
N TRP A 100 -0.91 -2.22 -9.38
CA TRP A 100 0.28 -1.40 -9.22
C TRP A 100 1.43 -2.15 -8.51
N ALA A 101 1.15 -2.93 -7.47
CA ALA A 101 2.21 -3.69 -6.79
C ALA A 101 2.84 -4.75 -7.71
N LYS A 102 2.03 -5.38 -8.57
CA LYS A 102 2.51 -6.32 -9.59
C LYS A 102 3.29 -5.61 -10.71
N GLU A 103 2.83 -4.44 -11.13
CA GLU A 103 3.50 -3.62 -12.13
C GLU A 103 4.86 -3.11 -11.61
N MET A 104 4.94 -2.67 -10.35
CA MET A 104 6.20 -2.31 -9.69
C MET A 104 7.17 -3.51 -9.63
N ALA A 105 6.65 -4.73 -9.40
CA ALA A 105 7.47 -5.94 -9.48
C ALA A 105 8.04 -6.16 -10.87
N ASP A 106 7.23 -5.92 -11.89
CA ASP A 106 7.63 -6.01 -13.29
C ASP A 106 8.66 -4.95 -13.68
N GLU A 107 8.51 -3.70 -13.22
CA GLU A 107 9.50 -2.65 -13.44
C GLU A 107 10.85 -2.96 -12.78
N LEU A 108 10.84 -3.54 -11.57
CA LEU A 108 12.08 -3.98 -10.93
C LEU A 108 12.73 -5.15 -11.68
N ALA A 109 11.92 -6.06 -12.24
CA ALA A 109 12.43 -7.12 -13.08
C ALA A 109 13.05 -6.58 -14.38
N ALA A 110 12.50 -5.50 -14.95
CA ALA A 110 13.12 -4.79 -16.08
C ALA A 110 14.51 -4.24 -15.75
N GLN A 111 14.82 -4.00 -14.48
CA GLN A 111 16.14 -3.56 -14.01
C GLN A 111 17.11 -4.72 -13.69
N GLY A 112 16.72 -5.97 -13.96
CA GLY A 112 17.57 -7.13 -13.81
C GLY A 112 17.41 -7.90 -12.50
N PHE A 113 16.31 -7.72 -11.76
CA PHE A 113 16.04 -8.41 -10.50
C PHE A 113 14.95 -9.47 -10.67
N ILE A 114 15.06 -10.60 -9.99
CA ILE A 114 13.92 -11.48 -9.78
C ILE A 114 13.08 -10.87 -8.66
N VAL A 115 11.78 -10.71 -8.86
CA VAL A 115 10.90 -10.15 -7.84
C VAL A 115 9.91 -11.19 -7.37
N VAL A 116 9.83 -11.37 -6.06
CA VAL A 116 8.85 -12.24 -5.40
C VAL A 116 7.92 -11.35 -4.59
N ALA A 117 6.67 -11.21 -5.01
CA ALA A 117 5.66 -10.39 -4.36
C ALA A 117 4.57 -11.30 -3.74
N PRO A 118 4.68 -11.67 -2.45
CA PRO A 118 3.66 -12.49 -1.80
C PRO A 118 2.35 -11.72 -1.65
N ASP A 119 1.24 -12.37 -1.96
CA ASP A 119 -0.09 -11.91 -1.60
C ASP A 119 -0.38 -12.28 -0.13
N LEU A 120 -0.07 -11.35 0.77
CA LEU A 120 -0.24 -11.57 2.22
C LEU A 120 -1.70 -11.72 2.64
N LEU A 121 -2.65 -11.44 1.73
CA LEU A 121 -4.08 -11.73 1.93
C LEU A 121 -4.49 -13.11 1.42
N SER A 122 -3.57 -13.95 0.94
CA SER A 122 -3.87 -15.33 0.53
C SER A 122 -4.61 -16.07 1.64
N GLY A 123 -5.76 -16.67 1.33
CA GLY A 123 -6.60 -17.38 2.28
C GLY A 123 -7.47 -16.52 3.19
N PHE A 124 -7.31 -15.19 3.20
CA PHE A 124 -8.12 -14.25 4.00
C PHE A 124 -9.23 -13.59 3.18
N GLY A 125 -9.18 -13.68 1.87
CA GLY A 125 -10.23 -13.19 0.99
C GLY A 125 -11.50 -14.06 1.04
N PRO A 126 -12.61 -13.59 0.46
CA PRO A 126 -13.81 -14.37 0.30
C PRO A 126 -13.51 -15.74 -0.30
N ASN A 127 -14.17 -16.78 0.19
CA ASN A 127 -13.98 -18.19 -0.25
C ASN A 127 -12.54 -18.71 -0.15
N GLY A 128 -11.70 -18.11 0.69
CA GLY A 128 -10.30 -18.49 0.83
C GLY A 128 -9.38 -17.94 -0.26
N GLY A 129 -9.84 -16.94 -1.00
CA GLY A 129 -9.04 -16.23 -2.02
C GLY A 129 -8.01 -15.25 -1.42
N GLY A 130 -7.38 -14.49 -2.31
CA GLY A 130 -6.39 -13.47 -1.97
C GLY A 130 -6.88 -12.04 -2.19
N SER A 131 -5.94 -11.14 -2.45
CA SER A 131 -6.20 -9.69 -2.64
C SER A 131 -7.24 -9.38 -3.70
N SER A 132 -7.27 -10.13 -4.81
CA SER A 132 -8.20 -9.90 -5.92
C SER A 132 -9.65 -10.29 -5.64
N GLU A 133 -9.90 -11.04 -4.56
CA GLU A 133 -11.23 -11.56 -4.22
C GLU A 133 -12.03 -10.59 -3.33
N PHE A 134 -11.42 -9.52 -2.84
CA PHE A 134 -12.14 -8.54 -2.03
C PHE A 134 -13.07 -7.69 -2.91
N PRO A 135 -14.32 -7.42 -2.43
CA PRO A 135 -15.33 -6.73 -3.22
C PRO A 135 -14.97 -5.27 -3.53
N ASP A 136 -14.16 -4.66 -2.68
CA ASP A 136 -13.71 -3.28 -2.79
C ASP A 136 -12.41 -3.05 -2.02
N GLN A 137 -11.86 -1.86 -2.21
CA GLN A 137 -10.59 -1.45 -1.60
C GLN A 137 -10.69 -1.33 -0.07
N ASP A 138 -11.82 -0.89 0.47
CA ASP A 138 -12.00 -0.72 1.92
C ASP A 138 -11.99 -2.08 2.64
N ALA A 139 -12.59 -3.09 2.04
CA ALA A 139 -12.54 -4.45 2.55
C ALA A 139 -11.10 -5.01 2.55
N ALA A 140 -10.33 -4.80 1.50
CA ALA A 140 -8.92 -5.17 1.43
C ALA A 140 -8.09 -4.43 2.48
N VAL A 141 -8.28 -3.10 2.63
CA VAL A 141 -7.60 -2.27 3.65
C VAL A 141 -7.88 -2.78 5.06
N LYS A 142 -9.14 -3.12 5.36
CA LYS A 142 -9.52 -3.68 6.66
C LYS A 142 -8.83 -5.02 6.90
N ALA A 143 -8.79 -5.89 5.90
CA ALA A 143 -8.14 -7.19 6.00
C ALA A 143 -6.63 -7.07 6.22
N VAL A 144 -5.92 -6.25 5.43
CA VAL A 144 -4.48 -6.01 5.60
C VAL A 144 -4.17 -5.42 6.98
N SER A 145 -5.01 -4.47 7.44
CA SER A 145 -4.84 -3.85 8.77
C SER A 145 -5.01 -4.84 9.92
N GLY A 146 -5.76 -5.91 9.71
CA GLY A 146 -6.04 -6.96 10.70
C GLY A 146 -5.05 -8.14 10.67
N LEU A 147 -4.07 -8.16 9.77
CA LEU A 147 -3.11 -9.27 9.67
C LEU A 147 -2.24 -9.37 10.92
N ASP A 148 -2.12 -10.58 11.45
CA ASP A 148 -1.19 -10.89 12.54
C ASP A 148 0.25 -10.67 12.07
N PRO A 149 1.06 -9.86 12.78
CA PRO A 149 2.45 -9.62 12.44
C PRO A 149 3.31 -10.90 12.35
N ASN A 150 3.01 -11.93 13.14
CA ASN A 150 3.74 -13.19 13.09
C ASN A 150 3.42 -13.98 11.82
N VAL A 151 2.16 -13.97 11.39
CA VAL A 151 1.74 -14.55 10.11
C VAL A 151 2.43 -13.85 8.95
N VAL A 152 2.41 -12.51 8.95
CA VAL A 152 3.12 -11.71 7.94
C VAL A 152 4.61 -12.05 7.90
N THR A 153 5.25 -12.17 9.06
CA THR A 153 6.70 -12.51 9.13
C THR A 153 6.97 -13.90 8.56
N ALA A 154 6.15 -14.90 8.88
CA ALA A 154 6.29 -16.26 8.37
C ALA A 154 6.03 -16.34 6.85
N ASP A 155 5.05 -15.59 6.33
CA ASP A 155 4.80 -15.45 4.89
C ASP A 155 6.00 -14.85 4.16
N LEU A 156 6.62 -13.82 4.74
CA LEU A 156 7.83 -13.18 4.20
C LEU A 156 9.04 -14.08 4.27
N ASP A 157 9.20 -14.89 5.32
CA ASP A 157 10.25 -15.90 5.41
C ASP A 157 10.09 -16.95 4.31
N ALA A 158 8.88 -17.44 4.08
CA ALA A 158 8.62 -18.39 3.00
C ALA A 158 8.95 -17.79 1.62
N ALA A 159 8.63 -16.51 1.40
CA ALA A 159 8.99 -15.81 0.16
C ALA A 159 10.51 -15.62 0.01
N ALA A 160 11.21 -15.27 1.09
CA ALA A 160 12.65 -15.09 1.10
C ALA A 160 13.37 -16.43 0.89
N ASP A 161 12.92 -17.50 1.55
CA ASP A 161 13.48 -18.84 1.38
C ASP A 161 13.27 -19.38 -0.04
N TYR A 162 12.07 -19.18 -0.61
CA TYR A 162 11.84 -19.49 -2.01
C TYR A 162 12.80 -18.74 -2.92
N GLY A 163 12.89 -17.41 -2.77
CA GLY A 163 13.79 -16.58 -3.56
C GLY A 163 15.27 -17.00 -3.45
N LYS A 164 15.72 -17.37 -2.24
CA LYS A 164 17.08 -17.79 -1.97
C LYS A 164 17.45 -19.09 -2.71
N HIS A 165 16.48 -19.98 -2.87
CA HIS A 165 16.70 -21.29 -3.49
C HIS A 165 16.35 -21.33 -4.98
N LEU A 166 15.91 -20.22 -5.57
CA LEU A 166 15.64 -20.14 -7.02
C LEU A 166 16.91 -20.45 -7.82
N PRO A 167 16.87 -21.38 -8.79
CA PRO A 167 18.02 -21.69 -9.65
C PRO A 167 18.54 -20.48 -10.43
N ALA A 168 17.63 -19.55 -10.80
CA ALA A 168 17.94 -18.29 -11.49
C ALA A 168 18.47 -17.21 -10.54
N GLY A 169 18.35 -17.40 -9.22
CA GLY A 169 18.84 -16.47 -8.21
C GLY A 169 20.34 -16.60 -7.96
N ASN A 170 20.99 -15.49 -7.61
CA ASN A 170 22.41 -15.44 -7.24
C ASN A 170 22.65 -15.58 -5.73
N GLY A 171 21.61 -15.87 -4.94
CA GLY A 171 21.65 -16.03 -3.49
C GLY A 171 21.56 -14.72 -2.68
N LYS A 172 21.60 -13.55 -3.32
CA LYS A 172 21.41 -12.26 -2.65
C LYS A 172 19.92 -11.94 -2.59
N ILE A 173 19.45 -11.54 -1.41
CA ILE A 173 18.05 -11.21 -1.15
C ILE A 173 17.96 -9.82 -0.56
N ALA A 174 17.11 -8.97 -1.13
CA ALA A 174 16.68 -7.72 -0.55
C ALA A 174 15.17 -7.75 -0.27
N VAL A 175 14.71 -6.89 0.62
CA VAL A 175 13.29 -6.64 0.86
C VAL A 175 12.97 -5.18 0.54
N THR A 176 11.88 -4.93 -0.18
CA THR A 176 11.31 -3.60 -0.38
C THR A 176 9.84 -3.61 0.00
N GLY A 177 9.34 -2.50 0.52
CA GLY A 177 7.93 -2.41 0.86
C GLY A 177 7.44 -0.97 0.83
N PHE A 178 6.14 -0.81 0.57
CA PHE A 178 5.51 0.47 0.33
C PHE A 178 4.38 0.72 1.34
N CYS A 179 4.26 1.91 1.90
CA CYS A 179 3.24 2.28 2.87
C CYS A 179 3.23 1.34 4.10
N TRP A 180 2.16 0.60 4.31
CA TRP A 180 2.08 -0.48 5.29
C TRP A 180 3.23 -1.49 5.09
N GLY A 181 3.46 -1.92 3.85
CA GLY A 181 4.57 -2.79 3.48
C GLY A 181 5.95 -2.17 3.75
N GLY A 182 6.07 -0.84 3.69
CA GLY A 182 7.31 -0.15 4.08
C GLY A 182 7.65 -0.37 5.56
N GLY A 183 6.65 -0.25 6.44
CA GLY A 183 6.82 -0.61 7.85
C GLY A 183 7.13 -2.09 8.05
N LYS A 184 6.52 -2.98 7.25
CA LYS A 184 6.80 -4.43 7.30
C LYS A 184 8.19 -4.78 6.78
N SER A 185 8.68 -4.10 5.74
CA SER A 185 10.06 -4.25 5.26
C SER A 185 11.07 -3.90 6.35
N PHE A 186 10.84 -2.80 7.07
CA PHE A 186 11.70 -2.41 8.17
C PHE A 186 11.64 -3.41 9.35
N ALA A 187 10.42 -3.85 9.72
CA ALA A 187 10.24 -4.86 10.76
C ALA A 187 10.89 -6.20 10.37
N PHE A 188 10.75 -6.63 9.11
CA PHE A 188 11.36 -7.86 8.63
C PHE A 188 12.88 -7.83 8.72
N ALA A 189 13.53 -6.68 8.53
CA ALA A 189 14.97 -6.52 8.74
C ALA A 189 15.42 -6.75 10.20
N THR A 190 14.54 -6.63 11.19
CA THR A 190 14.83 -7.00 12.58
C THR A 190 14.80 -8.51 12.80
N HIS A 191 14.05 -9.22 11.98
CA HIS A 191 13.87 -10.67 12.05
C HIS A 191 14.89 -11.41 11.17
N ARG A 192 14.93 -11.13 9.86
CA ARG A 192 15.74 -11.82 8.87
C ARG A 192 17.18 -11.32 8.84
N LYS A 193 18.16 -12.22 9.01
CA LYS A 193 19.57 -11.84 9.19
C LYS A 193 20.43 -11.92 7.92
N ASP A 194 19.96 -12.60 6.89
CA ASP A 194 20.67 -12.81 5.62
C ASP A 194 20.20 -11.88 4.49
N LEU A 195 19.48 -10.80 4.83
CA LEU A 195 19.15 -9.77 3.87
C LEU A 195 20.38 -8.96 3.46
N SER A 196 20.54 -8.73 2.17
CA SER A 196 21.56 -7.82 1.61
C SER A 196 21.22 -6.35 1.88
N ALA A 197 19.93 -6.01 1.87
CA ALA A 197 19.40 -4.68 2.19
C ALA A 197 17.90 -4.72 2.47
N ALA A 198 17.40 -3.69 3.18
CA ALA A 198 15.98 -3.41 3.31
C ALA A 198 15.65 -1.99 2.83
N PHE A 199 14.61 -1.86 2.02
CA PHE A 199 14.15 -0.61 1.43
C PHE A 199 12.76 -0.26 1.96
N VAL A 200 12.63 0.91 2.55
CA VAL A 200 11.45 1.34 3.32
C VAL A 200 10.85 2.57 2.66
N PHE A 201 9.75 2.40 1.94
CA PHE A 201 9.03 3.52 1.34
C PHE A 201 7.90 3.97 2.25
N TYR A 202 7.98 5.22 2.72
CA TYR A 202 7.00 5.92 3.56
C TYR A 202 6.32 5.05 4.64
N GLY A 203 7.13 4.18 5.27
CA GLY A 203 6.74 3.34 6.41
C GLY A 203 7.46 3.72 7.70
N PRO A 204 6.86 3.50 8.89
CA PRO A 204 7.51 3.78 10.16
C PRO A 204 8.58 2.75 10.49
N GLY A 205 9.56 3.13 11.31
CA GLY A 205 10.52 2.19 11.89
C GLY A 205 9.91 1.31 12.99
N PRO A 206 10.49 0.12 13.24
CA PRO A 206 10.11 -0.73 14.35
C PRO A 206 10.55 -0.12 15.69
N ALA A 207 9.93 -0.56 16.80
CA ALA A 207 10.27 -0.09 18.14
C ALA A 207 11.68 -0.51 18.59
N ASP A 208 12.13 -1.70 18.17
CA ASP A 208 13.47 -2.21 18.44
C ASP A 208 14.22 -2.45 17.13
N VAL A 209 15.38 -1.81 16.99
CA VAL A 209 16.26 -1.91 15.81
C VAL A 209 17.57 -2.65 16.11
N THR A 210 17.77 -3.11 17.33
CA THR A 210 19.06 -3.65 17.82
C THR A 210 19.48 -4.92 17.07
N THR A 211 18.52 -5.69 16.60
CA THR A 211 18.75 -6.97 15.92
C THR A 211 18.99 -6.83 14.41
N ILE A 212 18.84 -5.64 13.81
CA ILE A 212 19.06 -5.42 12.38
C ILE A 212 20.53 -5.68 12.02
N THR A 213 20.75 -6.42 10.93
CA THR A 213 22.09 -6.69 10.38
C THR A 213 22.30 -6.05 9.02
N ALA A 214 21.26 -5.98 8.20
CA ALA A 214 21.29 -5.40 6.87
C ALA A 214 21.28 -3.88 6.88
N PRO A 215 21.87 -3.19 5.90
CA PRO A 215 21.65 -1.76 5.70
C PRO A 215 20.18 -1.50 5.38
N VAL A 216 19.65 -0.40 5.94
CA VAL A 216 18.27 0.05 5.72
C VAL A 216 18.29 1.40 4.99
N TYR A 217 17.52 1.50 3.93
CA TYR A 217 17.39 2.69 3.12
C TYR A 217 15.94 3.19 3.17
N GLY A 218 15.76 4.41 3.68
CA GLY A 218 14.44 5.04 3.82
C GLY A 218 14.13 6.00 2.66
N PHE A 219 12.86 6.03 2.23
CA PHE A 219 12.34 6.86 1.15
C PHE A 219 11.06 7.52 1.66
N TYR A 220 11.11 8.80 1.98
CA TYR A 220 10.05 9.49 2.71
C TYR A 220 9.49 10.68 1.95
N ALA A 221 8.21 10.94 2.12
CA ALA A 221 7.52 12.06 1.50
C ALA A 221 7.59 13.30 2.39
N GLY A 222 7.93 14.47 1.83
CA GLY A 222 8.04 15.73 2.57
C GLY A 222 6.68 16.21 3.12
N ASN A 223 5.58 15.90 2.44
CA ASN A 223 4.22 16.26 2.86
C ASN A 223 3.51 15.15 3.66
N ASP A 224 4.22 14.13 4.15
CA ASP A 224 3.68 13.11 5.04
C ASP A 224 4.09 13.38 6.50
N ALA A 225 3.37 14.29 7.16
CA ALA A 225 3.67 14.68 8.54
C ALA A 225 3.60 13.50 9.51
N ARG A 226 2.73 12.52 9.27
CA ARG A 226 2.54 11.35 10.13
C ARG A 226 3.78 10.46 10.16
N ILE A 227 4.33 10.12 9.02
CA ILE A 227 5.55 9.31 8.93
C ILE A 227 6.78 10.18 9.20
N GLY A 228 6.80 11.43 8.70
CA GLY A 228 7.90 12.38 8.93
C GLY A 228 8.23 12.57 10.40
N ALA A 229 7.22 12.63 11.27
CA ALA A 229 7.39 12.75 12.71
C ALA A 229 8.13 11.55 13.36
N THR A 230 8.15 10.38 12.72
CA THR A 230 8.83 9.18 13.25
C THR A 230 10.32 9.11 12.88
N ILE A 231 10.73 9.81 11.83
CA ILE A 231 12.08 9.69 11.25
C ILE A 231 13.19 10.09 12.24
N PRO A 232 13.11 11.23 12.97
CA PRO A 232 14.19 11.64 13.88
C PRO A 232 14.46 10.62 14.99
N ALA A 233 13.40 10.04 15.56
CA ALA A 233 13.54 9.03 16.60
C ALA A 233 14.17 7.73 16.03
N THR A 234 13.76 7.32 14.81
CA THR A 234 14.33 6.17 14.12
C THR A 234 15.82 6.38 13.81
N ILE A 235 16.21 7.57 13.32
CA ILE A 235 17.63 7.90 13.09
C ILE A 235 18.43 7.77 14.38
N ALA A 236 17.92 8.33 15.49
CA ALA A 236 18.58 8.26 16.78
C ALA A 236 18.74 6.81 17.27
N ALA A 237 17.69 5.99 17.18
CA ALA A 237 17.72 4.60 17.58
C ALA A 237 18.71 3.76 16.75
N MET A 238 18.67 3.89 15.42
CA MET A 238 19.57 3.19 14.51
C MET A 238 21.03 3.58 14.74
N LYS A 239 21.30 4.87 14.95
CA LYS A 239 22.64 5.38 15.30
C LYS A 239 23.12 4.84 16.64
N ALA A 240 22.28 4.87 17.67
CA ALA A 240 22.61 4.33 18.99
C ALA A 240 22.90 2.83 18.97
N ALA A 241 22.20 2.07 18.11
CA ALA A 241 22.43 0.65 17.91
C ALA A 241 23.60 0.34 16.95
N GLY A 242 24.29 1.34 16.39
CA GLY A 242 25.37 1.15 15.42
C GLY A 242 24.91 0.55 14.08
N LYS A 243 23.66 0.79 13.68
CA LYS A 243 23.06 0.23 12.47
C LYS A 243 23.13 1.22 11.31
N LYS A 244 23.32 0.69 10.09
CA LYS A 244 23.33 1.52 8.87
C LYS A 244 21.90 1.87 8.50
N TYR A 245 21.59 3.19 8.50
CA TYR A 245 20.31 3.73 8.08
C TYR A 245 20.50 5.01 7.27
N GLU A 246 19.97 5.04 6.05
CA GLU A 246 20.09 6.17 5.14
C GLU A 246 18.70 6.63 4.68
N PRO A 247 17.99 7.47 5.46
CA PRO A 247 16.73 8.05 5.04
C PRO A 247 16.95 9.22 4.09
N VAL A 248 16.08 9.32 3.06
CA VAL A 248 15.96 10.46 2.16
C VAL A 248 14.51 10.91 2.16
N THR A 249 14.29 12.23 2.29
CA THR A 249 12.97 12.84 2.19
C THR A 249 12.87 13.59 0.88
N TYR A 250 11.78 13.38 0.14
CA TYR A 250 11.50 13.99 -1.17
C TYR A 250 10.51 15.14 -0.97
N ASP A 251 10.98 16.37 -1.18
CA ASP A 251 10.19 17.57 -0.96
C ASP A 251 8.99 17.64 -1.92
N GLY A 252 7.86 18.15 -1.42
CA GLY A 252 6.62 18.28 -2.18
C GLY A 252 5.86 16.96 -2.47
N ALA A 253 6.47 15.82 -2.15
CA ALA A 253 5.82 14.52 -2.32
C ALA A 253 4.84 14.22 -1.19
N GLY A 254 3.70 13.59 -1.53
CA GLY A 254 2.75 13.03 -0.58
C GLY A 254 3.01 11.57 -0.25
N HIS A 255 2.33 11.06 0.79
CA HIS A 255 2.34 9.62 1.10
C HIS A 255 1.93 8.80 -0.12
N GLY A 256 2.60 7.68 -0.38
CA GLY A 256 2.30 6.85 -1.55
C GLY A 256 2.82 7.41 -2.88
N PHE A 257 3.81 8.29 -2.87
CA PHE A 257 4.32 8.95 -4.07
C PHE A 257 4.83 7.99 -5.15
N MET A 258 5.24 6.77 -4.80
CA MET A 258 5.67 5.79 -5.80
C MET A 258 4.52 5.41 -6.73
N ARG A 259 3.33 5.14 -6.17
CA ARG A 259 2.13 4.86 -6.95
C ARG A 259 1.50 6.14 -7.54
N ALA A 260 1.32 7.16 -6.71
CA ALA A 260 0.69 8.41 -7.14
C ALA A 260 1.50 9.15 -8.22
N GLY A 261 2.83 9.03 -8.22
CA GLY A 261 3.68 9.67 -9.23
C GLY A 261 3.60 9.04 -10.62
N GLU A 262 3.07 7.81 -10.71
CA GLU A 262 2.83 7.09 -11.98
C GLU A 262 1.40 7.24 -12.48
N ASP A 263 0.46 7.57 -11.59
CA ASP A 263 -0.93 7.73 -11.93
C ASP A 263 -1.12 8.89 -12.92
N PRO A 264 -1.68 8.64 -14.13
CA PRO A 264 -1.89 9.69 -15.13
C PRO A 264 -2.80 10.83 -14.64
N THR A 265 -3.60 10.58 -13.59
CA THR A 265 -4.49 11.58 -12.99
C THR A 265 -3.83 12.37 -11.86
N ASN A 266 -2.57 12.09 -11.53
CA ASN A 266 -1.86 12.78 -10.47
C ASN A 266 -1.66 14.27 -10.78
N THR A 267 -2.14 15.13 -9.88
CA THR A 267 -2.03 16.59 -9.97
C THR A 267 -0.94 17.19 -9.07
N VAL A 268 -0.24 16.36 -8.30
CA VAL A 268 0.82 16.80 -7.38
C VAL A 268 2.19 16.61 -8.04
N PRO A 269 2.84 17.70 -8.55
CA PRO A 269 4.11 17.57 -9.29
C PRO A 269 5.21 16.90 -8.49
N GLY A 270 5.27 17.13 -7.17
CA GLY A 270 6.25 16.53 -6.27
C GLY A 270 6.19 14.99 -6.24
N ASN A 271 5.01 14.39 -6.44
CA ASN A 271 4.88 12.92 -6.48
C ASN A 271 5.62 12.32 -7.66
N LYS A 272 5.49 12.91 -8.86
CA LYS A 272 6.17 12.43 -10.06
C LYS A 272 7.70 12.53 -9.91
N THR A 273 8.20 13.67 -9.48
CA THR A 273 9.64 13.87 -9.24
C THR A 273 10.18 12.91 -8.19
N ALA A 274 9.47 12.73 -7.08
CA ALA A 274 9.86 11.81 -6.02
C ALA A 274 9.83 10.34 -6.48
N ARG A 275 8.83 9.95 -7.31
CA ARG A 275 8.77 8.63 -7.92
C ARG A 275 10.00 8.36 -8.80
N GLU A 276 10.35 9.27 -9.69
CA GLU A 276 11.50 9.15 -10.58
C GLU A 276 12.82 9.05 -9.79
N GLN A 277 13.03 9.95 -8.82
CA GLN A 277 14.23 9.96 -7.98
C GLN A 277 14.28 8.76 -7.04
N GLY A 278 13.15 8.37 -6.45
CA GLY A 278 13.04 7.23 -5.55
C GLY A 278 13.33 5.91 -6.26
N PHE A 279 12.77 5.71 -7.46
CA PHE A 279 13.03 4.51 -8.24
C PHE A 279 14.49 4.45 -8.71
N ALA A 280 15.04 5.55 -9.20
CA ALA A 280 16.45 5.62 -9.60
C ALA A 280 17.39 5.31 -8.42
N ARG A 281 17.08 5.83 -7.21
CA ARG A 281 17.86 5.51 -6.01
C ARG A 281 17.72 4.05 -5.60
N LEU A 282 16.50 3.50 -5.63
CA LEU A 282 16.24 2.10 -5.31
C LEU A 282 17.05 1.17 -6.22
N THR A 283 16.93 1.34 -7.53
CA THR A 283 17.61 0.50 -8.53
C THR A 283 19.13 0.60 -8.41
N LYS A 284 19.67 1.81 -8.22
CA LYS A 284 21.11 2.01 -8.00
C LYS A 284 21.63 1.27 -6.75
N LEU A 285 20.88 1.32 -5.66
CA LEU A 285 21.27 0.64 -4.42
C LEU A 285 21.14 -0.89 -4.53
N LEU A 286 20.10 -1.38 -5.21
CA LEU A 286 19.93 -2.81 -5.51
C LEU A 286 21.04 -3.34 -6.42
N GLN A 287 21.48 -2.58 -7.41
CA GLN A 287 22.59 -2.94 -8.31
C GLN A 287 23.94 -2.98 -7.59
N ALA A 288 24.09 -2.27 -6.48
CA ALA A 288 25.31 -2.23 -5.67
C ALA A 288 25.42 -3.35 -4.64
N MET A 289 24.44 -4.25 -4.53
CA MET A 289 24.44 -5.40 -3.61
C MET A 289 25.41 -6.52 -4.10
#